data_04052262ed2655af1fd34a39cecff0df
#
_entry.id   04052262ed2655af1fd34a39cecff0df
#
_cell.length_a   1.000
_cell.length_b   1.000
_cell.length_c   1.000
_cell.angle_alpha   90.00
_cell.angle_beta   90.00
_cell.angle_gamma   90.00
#
_symmetry.space_group_name_H-M   'P 1'
#
loop_
_entity.id
_entity.type
_entity.pdbx_description
1 polymer ?
#
loop_
_entity_poly.entity_id
_entity_poly.type
_entity_poly.pdbx_seq_one_letter_code
_entity_poly.pdbx_strand_id
1 'polypeptide(L)'
;MSNSRDRASLTQSGRPVDFYWRYEPSLDKEAHINAAVEALVKAADGNDRRISSNPYLLANAKGAFISHLKRLTRGGLEPIEEVRALRRPRSPLFEVRWQNVRGRTKTDDGTYTHADILLRMIFAEPLELGDAALGLHAHEKIVVEGDEQETRHLQDMEIDHA
;
A
#
# COMPACT_ATOMS: atom_id res chain seq x y z
N MET A 1 11.05 -20.49 21.45
CA MET A 1 11.23 -19.19 20.77
C MET A 1 10.43 -19.18 19.48
N SER A 2 9.34 -18.46 19.45
CA SER A 2 8.56 -18.29 18.23
C SER A 2 9.40 -17.49 17.23
N ASN A 3 9.66 -18.08 16.07
CA ASN A 3 10.35 -17.42 14.97
C ASN A 3 9.48 -16.25 14.51
N SER A 4 9.95 -15.02 14.65
CA SER A 4 9.28 -13.81 14.18
C SER A 4 9.00 -13.79 12.65
N ARG A 5 9.40 -14.87 11.96
CA ARG A 5 9.27 -15.02 10.51
C ARG A 5 7.88 -15.44 10.03
N ASP A 6 7.03 -15.96 10.93
CA ASP A 6 5.74 -16.56 10.57
C ASP A 6 4.55 -15.88 11.27
N ARG A 7 4.74 -14.69 11.84
CA ARG A 7 3.63 -13.95 12.45
C ARG A 7 2.67 -13.48 11.37
N ALA A 8 1.42 -13.93 11.46
CA ALA A 8 0.34 -13.40 10.65
C ALA A 8 0.05 -11.95 11.05
N SER A 9 -0.26 -11.10 10.06
CA SER A 9 -0.66 -9.72 10.32
C SER A 9 -1.99 -9.65 11.08
N LEU A 10 -2.11 -8.67 11.97
CA LEU A 10 -3.38 -8.33 12.65
C LEU A 10 -4.49 -8.00 11.64
N THR A 11 -4.11 -7.45 10.48
CA THR A 11 -5.05 -7.05 9.43
C THR A 11 -5.77 -8.21 8.74
N GLN A 12 -5.35 -9.44 9.00
CA GLN A 12 -6.01 -10.68 8.53
C GLN A 12 -6.65 -11.49 9.67
N SER A 13 -6.68 -10.94 10.89
CA SER A 13 -7.09 -11.66 12.11
C SER A 13 -8.61 -11.83 12.28
N GLY A 14 -9.42 -11.13 11.51
CA GLY A 14 -10.88 -11.03 11.72
C GLY A 14 -11.29 -10.16 12.91
N ARG A 15 -10.34 -9.47 13.54
CA ARG A 15 -10.58 -8.59 14.69
C ARG A 15 -10.35 -7.13 14.32
N PRO A 16 -10.99 -6.17 15.01
CA PRO A 16 -10.75 -4.75 14.78
C PRO A 16 -9.28 -4.38 14.97
N VAL A 17 -8.78 -3.55 14.06
CA VAL A 17 -7.42 -3.02 14.07
C VAL A 17 -7.51 -1.50 13.91
N ASP A 18 -6.87 -0.76 14.80
CA ASP A 18 -6.75 0.69 14.65
C ASP A 18 -5.70 1.00 13.59
N PHE A 19 -6.05 1.87 12.65
CA PHE A 19 -5.12 2.29 11.59
C PHE A 19 -4.65 3.71 11.82
N TYR A 20 -3.33 3.91 11.78
CA TYR A 20 -2.66 5.21 11.86
C TYR A 20 -1.79 5.40 10.62
N TRP A 21 -1.80 6.63 10.10
CA TRP A 21 -0.83 7.05 9.09
C TRP A 21 0.27 7.86 9.77
N ARG A 22 1.51 7.47 9.59
CA ARG A 22 2.70 8.00 10.29
C ARG A 22 2.78 9.53 10.30
N TYR A 23 2.40 10.17 9.22
CA TYR A 23 2.52 11.62 9.05
C TYR A 23 1.26 12.40 9.39
N GLU A 24 0.20 11.74 9.81
CA GLU A 24 -1.06 12.39 10.19
C GLU A 24 -1.07 12.66 11.70
N PRO A 25 -1.07 13.94 12.13
CA PRO A 25 -1.04 14.28 13.55
C PRO A 25 -2.41 14.22 14.23
N SER A 26 -3.51 14.10 13.48
CA SER A 26 -4.86 14.07 14.02
C SER A 26 -5.12 12.80 14.85
N LEU A 27 -6.04 12.90 15.81
CA LEU A 27 -6.59 11.75 16.54
C LEU A 27 -7.81 11.15 15.84
N ASP A 28 -8.29 11.77 14.78
CA ASP A 28 -9.44 11.29 14.00
C ASP A 28 -9.04 10.12 13.10
N LYS A 29 -9.71 8.99 13.27
CA LYS A 29 -9.48 7.77 12.49
C LYS A 29 -9.72 7.96 10.99
N GLU A 30 -10.72 8.73 10.62
CA GLU A 30 -11.04 9.05 9.22
C GLU A 30 -9.90 9.87 8.57
N ALA A 31 -9.29 10.80 9.32
CA ALA A 31 -8.15 11.60 8.83
C ALA A 31 -6.95 10.72 8.47
N HIS A 32 -6.68 9.66 9.23
CA HIS A 32 -5.60 8.71 8.93
C HIS A 32 -5.86 7.92 7.64
N ILE A 33 -7.09 7.46 7.43
CA ILE A 33 -7.48 6.78 6.19
C ILE A 33 -7.33 7.73 5.00
N ASN A 34 -7.84 8.95 5.12
CA ASN A 34 -7.76 9.95 4.04
C ASN A 34 -6.31 10.32 3.72
N ALA A 35 -5.45 10.48 4.71
CA ALA A 35 -4.03 10.76 4.51
C ALA A 35 -3.32 9.61 3.76
N ALA A 36 -3.61 8.36 4.12
CA ALA A 36 -3.07 7.20 3.42
C ALA A 36 -3.59 7.11 1.97
N VAL A 37 -4.88 7.42 1.74
CA VAL A 37 -5.47 7.47 0.40
C VAL A 37 -4.76 8.52 -0.47
N GLU A 38 -4.50 9.71 0.04
CA GLU A 38 -3.77 10.75 -0.71
C GLU A 38 -2.33 10.32 -1.03
N ALA A 39 -1.66 9.63 -0.10
CA ALA A 39 -0.33 9.06 -0.36
C ALA A 39 -0.37 7.98 -1.47
N LEU A 40 -1.39 7.13 -1.48
CA LEU A 40 -1.60 6.12 -2.52
C LEU A 40 -1.91 6.75 -3.88
N VAL A 41 -2.72 7.80 -3.92
CA VAL A 41 -3.00 8.57 -5.15
C VAL A 41 -1.70 9.15 -5.72
N LYS A 42 -0.90 9.77 -4.87
CA LYS A 42 0.39 10.34 -5.27
C LYS A 42 1.34 9.27 -5.82
N ALA A 43 1.41 8.12 -5.16
CA ALA A 43 2.22 7.00 -5.63
C ALA A 43 1.75 6.43 -6.97
N ALA A 44 0.43 6.33 -7.16
CA ALA A 44 -0.17 5.85 -8.42
C ALA A 44 0.04 6.82 -9.58
N ASP A 45 -0.05 8.12 -9.31
CA ASP A 45 0.14 9.14 -10.35
C ASP A 45 1.58 9.22 -10.84
N GLY A 46 2.55 8.98 -9.98
CA GLY A 46 3.95 9.25 -10.30
C GLY A 46 4.12 10.71 -10.76
N ASN A 47 4.85 10.91 -11.85
CA ASN A 47 5.03 12.23 -12.46
C ASN A 47 4.01 12.55 -13.58
N ASP A 48 3.26 11.56 -14.02
CA ASP A 48 2.45 11.63 -15.25
C ASP A 48 0.94 11.79 -15.00
N ARG A 49 0.52 11.96 -13.75
CA ARG A 49 -0.89 12.10 -13.35
C ARG A 49 -1.79 10.99 -13.95
N ARG A 50 -1.33 9.76 -13.87
CA ARG A 50 -1.95 8.60 -14.53
C ARG A 50 -3.40 8.31 -14.10
N ILE A 51 -3.78 8.69 -12.89
CA ILE A 51 -5.16 8.55 -12.39
C ILE A 51 -5.84 9.90 -12.17
N SER A 52 -5.12 10.93 -11.69
CA SER A 52 -5.71 12.23 -11.36
C SER A 52 -6.04 13.08 -12.57
N SER A 53 -5.56 12.75 -13.76
CA SER A 53 -5.93 13.43 -15.01
C SER A 53 -7.37 13.11 -15.49
N ASN A 54 -7.98 12.07 -14.95
CA ASN A 54 -9.34 11.65 -15.29
C ASN A 54 -10.18 11.48 -14.02
N PRO A 55 -11.29 12.24 -13.85
CA PRO A 55 -12.11 12.19 -12.63
C PRO A 55 -12.67 10.80 -12.32
N TYR A 56 -13.00 10.01 -13.32
CA TYR A 56 -13.54 8.65 -13.13
C TYR A 56 -12.46 7.69 -12.65
N LEU A 57 -11.26 7.74 -13.22
CA LEU A 57 -10.13 6.93 -12.77
C LEU A 57 -9.75 7.29 -11.34
N LEU A 58 -9.69 8.57 -11.00
CA LEU A 58 -9.39 9.04 -9.66
C LEU A 58 -10.43 8.56 -8.64
N ALA A 59 -11.71 8.70 -8.95
CA ALA A 59 -12.78 8.25 -8.07
C ALA A 59 -12.76 6.75 -7.84
N ASN A 60 -12.54 5.95 -8.89
CA ASN A 60 -12.43 4.51 -8.79
C ASN A 60 -11.22 4.07 -7.96
N ALA A 61 -10.07 4.70 -8.17
CA ALA A 61 -8.86 4.42 -7.40
C ALA A 61 -9.05 4.76 -5.92
N LYS A 62 -9.55 5.94 -5.60
CA LYS A 62 -9.85 6.34 -4.21
C LYS A 62 -10.84 5.38 -3.55
N GLY A 63 -11.88 4.97 -4.25
CA GLY A 63 -12.85 3.99 -3.76
C GLY A 63 -12.20 2.65 -3.41
N ALA A 64 -11.32 2.15 -4.28
CA ALA A 64 -10.58 0.91 -4.02
C ALA A 64 -9.63 1.04 -2.82
N PHE A 65 -8.94 2.16 -2.68
CA PHE A 65 -8.04 2.41 -1.55
C PHE A 65 -8.80 2.46 -0.23
N ILE A 66 -9.89 3.22 -0.17
CA ILE A 66 -10.75 3.33 1.01
C ILE A 66 -11.33 1.97 1.40
N SER A 67 -11.82 1.21 0.42
CA SER A 67 -12.40 -0.12 0.66
C SER A 67 -11.39 -1.07 1.31
N HIS A 68 -10.16 -1.13 0.78
CA HIS A 68 -9.09 -1.95 1.35
C HIS A 68 -8.70 -1.51 2.77
N LEU A 69 -8.53 -0.20 2.98
CA LEU A 69 -8.17 0.34 4.29
C LEU A 69 -9.26 0.09 5.33
N LYS A 70 -10.53 0.20 4.96
CA LYS A 70 -11.64 -0.15 5.84
C LYS A 70 -11.69 -1.65 6.17
N ARG A 71 -11.37 -2.51 5.21
CA ARG A 71 -11.23 -3.95 5.46
C ARG A 71 -10.03 -4.26 6.36
N LEU A 72 -8.92 -3.55 6.18
CA LEU A 72 -7.76 -3.61 7.07
C LEU A 72 -8.17 -3.34 8.51
N THR A 73 -8.94 -2.29 8.77
CA THR A 73 -9.41 -1.94 10.13
C THR A 73 -10.35 -2.97 10.75
N ARG A 74 -10.92 -3.85 9.95
CA ARG A 74 -11.75 -4.97 10.40
C ARG A 74 -10.99 -6.28 10.52
N GLY A 75 -9.70 -6.29 10.19
CA GLY A 75 -8.90 -7.50 10.14
C GLY A 75 -9.29 -8.43 8.99
N GLY A 76 -9.87 -7.91 7.92
CA GLY A 76 -10.48 -8.68 6.84
C GLY A 76 -9.66 -8.76 5.54
N LEU A 77 -8.35 -8.48 5.58
CA LEU A 77 -7.50 -8.64 4.40
C LEU A 77 -7.18 -10.11 4.11
N GLU A 78 -7.15 -10.45 2.83
CA GLU A 78 -6.79 -11.80 2.37
C GLU A 78 -5.28 -12.02 2.45
N PRO A 79 -4.81 -13.10 3.13
CA PRO A 79 -3.39 -13.42 3.22
C PRO A 79 -2.77 -13.64 1.84
N ILE A 80 -1.52 -13.19 1.68
CA ILE A 80 -0.70 -13.30 0.48
C ILE A 80 -1.19 -12.41 -0.67
N GLU A 81 -2.48 -12.43 -1.00
CA GLU A 81 -3.03 -11.63 -2.11
C GLU A 81 -3.11 -10.15 -1.76
N GLU A 82 -3.63 -9.81 -0.59
CA GLU A 82 -3.86 -8.44 -0.15
C GLU A 82 -2.88 -7.98 0.93
N VAL A 83 -2.36 -8.88 1.75
CA VAL A 83 -1.38 -8.57 2.81
C VAL A 83 -0.28 -9.63 2.87
N ARG A 84 0.95 -9.18 3.00
CA ARG A 84 2.12 -10.06 3.08
C ARG A 84 3.15 -9.53 4.07
N ALA A 85 3.77 -10.44 4.84
CA ALA A 85 4.92 -10.11 5.67
C ALA A 85 6.15 -9.82 4.80
N LEU A 86 6.89 -8.77 5.15
CA LEU A 86 8.15 -8.43 4.52
C LEU A 86 9.30 -9.12 5.27
N ARG A 87 10.23 -9.70 4.52
CA ARG A 87 11.39 -10.39 5.10
C ARG A 87 12.46 -9.39 5.50
N ARG A 88 12.33 -8.83 6.71
CA ARG A 88 13.38 -8.01 7.33
C ARG A 88 13.75 -8.57 8.69
N PRO A 89 15.07 -8.61 9.05
CA PRO A 89 15.56 -9.35 10.22
C PRO A 89 15.12 -8.79 11.58
N ARG A 90 14.67 -7.55 11.68
CA ARG A 90 14.48 -6.85 12.95
C ARG A 90 13.15 -6.14 13.17
N SER A 91 12.25 -6.17 12.19
CA SER A 91 10.96 -5.47 12.33
C SER A 91 9.86 -6.26 11.63
N PRO A 92 8.70 -6.47 12.28
CA PRO A 92 7.54 -7.06 11.65
C PRO A 92 6.90 -6.00 10.74
N LEU A 93 7.45 -5.86 9.53
CA LEU A 93 6.87 -5.04 8.48
C LEU A 93 5.99 -5.91 7.59
N PHE A 94 4.91 -5.32 7.15
CA PHE A 94 3.95 -5.92 6.24
C PHE A 94 3.69 -4.98 5.07
N GLU A 95 3.20 -5.53 3.97
CA GLU A 95 2.70 -4.73 2.85
C GLU A 95 1.26 -5.06 2.52
N VAL A 96 0.46 -4.04 2.29
CA VAL A 96 -0.85 -4.14 1.65
C VAL A 96 -0.68 -3.98 0.15
N ARG A 97 -1.45 -4.75 -0.61
CA ARG A 97 -1.32 -4.87 -2.06
C ARG A 97 -2.59 -4.45 -2.78
N TRP A 98 -2.43 -3.60 -3.80
CA TRP A 98 -3.45 -3.31 -4.80
C TRP A 98 -2.90 -3.72 -6.17
N GLN A 99 -3.56 -4.66 -6.83
CA GLN A 99 -3.08 -5.27 -8.07
C GLN A 99 -3.80 -4.76 -9.32
N ASN A 100 -4.96 -4.13 -9.16
CA ASN A 100 -5.85 -3.77 -10.26
C ASN A 100 -6.22 -2.29 -10.28
N VAL A 101 -5.26 -1.42 -9.99
CA VAL A 101 -5.48 0.02 -10.08
C VAL A 101 -5.39 0.45 -11.54
N ARG A 102 -6.48 0.95 -12.08
CA ARG A 102 -6.53 1.40 -13.48
C ARG A 102 -6.04 2.82 -13.62
N GLY A 103 -5.12 3.02 -14.54
CA GLY A 103 -4.56 4.31 -14.88
C GLY A 103 -4.39 4.50 -16.38
N ARG A 104 -3.76 5.60 -16.75
CA ARG A 104 -3.40 5.93 -18.13
C ARG A 104 -1.91 6.22 -18.23
N THR A 105 -1.31 5.80 -19.32
CA THR A 105 0.06 6.17 -19.68
C THR A 105 0.04 6.91 -21.00
N LYS A 106 0.75 8.05 -21.06
CA LYS A 106 0.92 8.80 -22.28
C LYS A 106 1.94 8.09 -23.16
N THR A 107 1.59 7.85 -24.41
CA THR A 107 2.48 7.27 -25.43
C THR A 107 3.30 8.34 -26.14
N ASP A 108 4.35 7.94 -26.86
CA ASP A 108 5.25 8.85 -27.57
C ASP A 108 4.56 9.73 -28.63
N ASP A 109 3.44 9.26 -29.18
CA ASP A 109 2.61 10.01 -30.13
C ASP A 109 1.62 10.98 -29.46
N GLY A 110 1.65 11.09 -28.14
CA GLY A 110 0.78 11.97 -27.34
C GLY A 110 -0.58 11.42 -27.01
N THR A 111 -0.91 10.20 -27.42
CA THR A 111 -2.14 9.51 -27.03
C THR A 111 -2.01 8.85 -25.66
N TYR A 112 -3.13 8.46 -25.07
CA TYR A 112 -3.16 7.75 -23.79
C TYR A 112 -3.56 6.30 -24.00
N THR A 113 -2.83 5.40 -23.37
CA THR A 113 -3.18 3.98 -23.30
C THR A 113 -3.51 3.59 -21.86
N HIS A 114 -4.28 2.52 -21.74
CA HIS A 114 -4.62 1.94 -20.45
C HIS A 114 -3.38 1.34 -19.78
N ALA A 115 -3.24 1.52 -18.47
CA ALA A 115 -2.17 0.94 -17.68
C ALA A 115 -2.71 0.37 -16.38
N ASP A 116 -2.24 -0.81 -16.01
CA ASP A 116 -2.47 -1.39 -14.69
C ASP A 116 -1.33 -0.99 -13.75
N ILE A 117 -1.68 -0.38 -12.63
CA ILE A 117 -0.72 0.13 -11.65
C ILE A 117 -0.73 -0.81 -10.45
N LEU A 118 0.45 -1.29 -10.07
CA LEU A 118 0.63 -2.12 -8.88
C LEU A 118 1.06 -1.22 -7.72
N LEU A 119 0.21 -1.10 -6.70
CA LEU A 119 0.51 -0.29 -5.51
C LEU A 119 0.77 -1.14 -4.29
N ARG A 120 1.60 -0.60 -3.43
CA ARG A 120 1.98 -1.19 -2.14
C ARG A 120 1.93 -0.12 -1.05
N MET A 121 1.45 -0.51 0.12
CA MET A 121 1.59 0.29 1.34
C MET A 121 2.35 -0.54 2.37
N ILE A 122 3.47 -0.03 2.82
CA ILE A 122 4.25 -0.65 3.89
C ILE A 122 3.70 -0.16 5.23
N PHE A 123 3.49 -1.07 6.15
CA PHE A 123 3.05 -0.77 7.50
C PHE A 123 3.74 -1.64 8.55
N ALA A 124 3.76 -1.14 9.78
CA ALA A 124 4.24 -1.86 10.95
C ALA A 124 3.08 -2.17 11.91
N GLU A 125 3.26 -3.15 12.76
CA GLU A 125 2.36 -3.49 13.86
C GLU A 125 3.13 -3.38 15.19
N PRO A 126 3.34 -2.14 15.70
CA PRO A 126 4.08 -1.94 16.94
C PRO A 126 3.31 -2.49 18.14
N LEU A 127 3.96 -3.31 18.95
CA LEU A 127 3.33 -3.90 20.14
C LEU A 127 2.86 -2.84 21.14
N GLU A 128 3.55 -1.71 21.20
CA GLU A 128 3.25 -0.59 22.08
C GLU A 128 1.91 0.08 21.78
N LEU A 129 1.44 -0.05 20.54
CA LEU A 129 0.16 0.52 20.10
C LEU A 129 -1.01 -0.47 20.25
N GLY A 130 -0.77 -1.70 20.72
CA GLY A 130 -1.79 -2.74 20.83
C GLY A 130 -2.21 -3.30 19.47
N ASP A 131 -3.50 -3.51 19.28
CA ASP A 131 -4.06 -4.00 17.99
C ASP A 131 -4.12 -2.85 16.97
N ALA A 132 -2.97 -2.43 16.48
CA ALA A 132 -2.83 -1.31 15.57
C ALA A 132 -1.90 -1.60 14.39
N ALA A 133 -2.20 -0.98 13.26
CA ALA A 133 -1.36 -0.92 12.08
C ALA A 133 -0.93 0.53 11.83
N LEU A 134 0.39 0.75 11.73
CA LEU A 134 0.98 2.04 11.44
C LEU A 134 1.45 2.08 9.99
N GLY A 135 0.73 2.79 9.11
CA GLY A 135 1.13 3.01 7.74
C GLY A 135 2.36 3.90 7.66
N LEU A 136 3.37 3.47 6.92
CA LEU A 136 4.68 4.12 6.85
C LEU A 136 4.96 4.73 5.49
N HIS A 137 4.64 4.02 4.41
CA HIS A 137 5.03 4.41 3.06
C HIS A 137 4.11 3.78 2.02
N ALA A 138 3.77 4.55 1.00
CA ALA A 138 3.03 4.09 -0.17
C ALA A 138 3.91 4.25 -1.42
N HIS A 139 3.96 3.23 -2.26
CA HIS A 139 4.77 3.24 -3.48
C HIS A 139 4.17 2.38 -4.58
N GLU A 140 4.54 2.66 -5.81
CA GLU A 140 4.29 1.78 -6.94
C GLU A 140 5.32 0.64 -6.97
N LYS A 141 4.84 -0.59 -7.17
CA LYS A 141 5.74 -1.70 -7.46
C LYS A 141 6.19 -1.62 -8.91
N ILE A 142 7.45 -1.29 -9.12
CA ILE A 142 8.07 -1.30 -10.44
C ILE A 142 8.55 -2.73 -10.73
N VAL A 143 8.08 -3.29 -11.84
CA VAL A 143 8.52 -4.59 -12.35
C VAL A 143 9.40 -4.35 -13.57
N VAL A 144 10.66 -4.75 -13.49
CA VAL A 144 11.57 -4.72 -14.63
C VAL A 144 11.43 -6.06 -15.36
N GLU A 145 10.88 -5.98 -16.57
CA GLU A 145 10.59 -7.17 -17.37
C GLU A 145 11.90 -7.89 -17.73
N GLY A 146 11.98 -9.19 -17.42
CA GLY A 146 13.16 -10.02 -17.66
C GLY A 146 14.29 -9.87 -16.64
N ASP A 147 14.16 -9.00 -15.62
CA ASP A 147 15.16 -8.80 -14.58
C ASP A 147 14.52 -8.85 -13.18
N GLU A 148 14.50 -10.04 -12.58
CA GLU A 148 13.98 -10.22 -11.23
C GLU A 148 14.87 -9.59 -10.14
N GLN A 149 16.19 -9.49 -10.38
CA GLN A 149 17.11 -8.89 -9.41
C GLN A 149 16.89 -7.39 -9.31
N GLU A 150 16.77 -6.70 -10.44
CA GLU A 150 16.46 -5.27 -10.46
C GLU A 150 15.09 -4.98 -9.84
N THR A 151 14.09 -5.80 -10.13
CA THR A 151 12.76 -5.68 -9.51
C THR A 151 12.84 -5.79 -7.99
N ARG A 152 13.61 -6.74 -7.46
CA ARG A 152 13.83 -6.91 -6.01
C ARG A 152 14.60 -5.74 -5.42
N HIS A 153 15.63 -5.26 -6.10
CA HIS A 153 16.43 -4.12 -5.66
C HIS A 153 15.59 -2.86 -5.49
N LEU A 154 14.77 -2.54 -6.49
CA LEU A 154 13.85 -1.39 -6.43
C LEU A 154 12.84 -1.52 -5.29
N GLN A 155 12.32 -2.73 -5.05
CA GLN A 155 11.41 -2.99 -3.95
C GLN A 155 12.10 -2.84 -2.58
N ASP A 156 13.35 -3.30 -2.46
CA ASP A 156 14.15 -3.17 -1.23
C ASP A 156 14.45 -1.70 -0.91
N MET A 157 14.73 -0.89 -1.92
CA MET A 157 14.90 0.56 -1.75
C MET A 157 13.65 1.21 -1.14
N GLU A 158 12.45 0.84 -1.61
CA GLU A 158 11.19 1.37 -1.08
C GLU A 158 10.95 0.93 0.37
N ILE A 159 11.31 -0.30 0.72
CA ILE A 159 11.23 -0.78 2.10
C ILE A 159 12.20 0.00 3.00
N ASP A 160 13.38 0.33 2.52
CA ASP A 160 14.37 1.09 3.28
C ASP A 160 13.95 2.54 3.52
N HIS A 161 13.09 3.10 2.64
CA HIS A 161 12.48 4.42 2.84
C HIS A 161 11.34 4.44 3.85
N ALA A 162 10.72 3.30 4.12
CA ALA A 162 9.65 3.19 5.09
C ALA A 162 10.16 3.22 6.53
#